data_dfef36169119944139fd6b8697858a8f
#
_entry.id   dfef36169119944139fd6b8697858a8f
#
_cell.length_a   1.000
_cell.length_b   1.000
_cell.length_c   1.000
_cell.angle_alpha   90.00
_cell.angle_beta   90.00
_cell.angle_gamma   90.00
#
_symmetry.space_group_name_H-M   'P 1'
#
loop_
_entity.id
_entity.type
_entity.pdbx_description
1 polymer ?
#
loop_
_entity_poly.entity_id
_entity_poly.type
_entity_poly.pdbx_seq_one_letter_code
_entity_poly.pdbx_strand_id
1 'polypeptide(L)'
;MAIAAVVIGGAEPAQATPAVHPAAAGHRADGSLPELNPQVLQRAISSAPNRVTGVLARVSGPAGHWTGTYGVADTATQQPVPFDGRFRLGSVTKTFIATVMLQLAAEHHVDLDQPVQYYLPDVLPAGYPPIPVRTLLNFTSSLPELTADDMPSTPDAIVQHRFDDHPLSQLVAKAVRHDRPFTEPGSMQAYGATGYYVAAMLVEKLTGHSYEQEITRRILHPLHLRYTAAPETDPTISGPHAHGYLAVPQSDGGSKLVDVTEQNPGAGGMISTTADLDRFLTALFRGRLLAPAQMKELLTVPRVPYLGGSEKDPGQGWAYYSAGLMRATIPGRDGHPSITIWGKTGSTYGYTDGMFTTPDLRRRLVYCFNPVTGGGNDMVLVNQIITAAFAP
;
A
#
# COMPACT_ATOMS: atom_id res chain seq x y z
N MET A 1 0.36 14.82 -8.34
CA MET A 1 0.10 13.53 -8.99
C MET A 1 -0.78 12.73 -8.06
N ALA A 2 -2.06 12.62 -8.37
CA ALA A 2 -2.85 11.62 -7.67
C ALA A 2 -2.08 10.31 -7.82
N ILE A 3 -1.63 9.73 -6.71
CA ILE A 3 -1.20 8.35 -6.70
C ILE A 3 -2.45 7.61 -7.14
N ALA A 4 -2.49 7.22 -8.40
CA ALA A 4 -3.66 6.63 -9.02
C ALA A 4 -4.19 5.53 -8.10
N ALA A 5 -5.45 5.66 -7.74
CA ALA A 5 -6.19 4.56 -7.17
C ALA A 5 -5.94 3.35 -8.08
N VAL A 6 -5.47 2.26 -7.48
CA VAL A 6 -5.25 1.01 -8.17
C VAL A 6 -6.59 0.50 -8.64
N VAL A 7 -6.97 0.86 -9.85
CA VAL A 7 -8.09 0.22 -10.56
C VAL A 7 -7.55 -1.08 -11.10
N ILE A 8 -7.98 -2.19 -10.53
CA ILE A 8 -7.75 -3.53 -11.08
C ILE A 8 -8.77 -3.70 -12.21
N GLY A 9 -8.42 -3.31 -13.40
CA GLY A 9 -9.32 -3.40 -14.54
C GLY A 9 -8.62 -3.69 -15.85
N GLY A 10 -9.11 -4.72 -16.55
CA GLY A 10 -9.05 -4.87 -17.97
C GLY A 10 -8.33 -6.09 -18.53
N ALA A 11 -9.03 -7.22 -18.64
CA ALA A 11 -8.85 -8.17 -19.75
C ALA A 11 -10.16 -8.24 -20.50
N GLU A 12 -10.11 -8.25 -21.85
CA GLU A 12 -11.24 -8.29 -22.78
C GLU A 12 -12.14 -9.53 -22.63
N PRO A 13 -13.38 -9.51 -23.17
CA PRO A 13 -14.47 -10.35 -22.69
C PRO A 13 -14.41 -11.78 -23.27
N ALA A 14 -14.49 -12.78 -22.41
CA ALA A 14 -14.96 -14.12 -22.77
C ALA A 14 -16.44 -14.24 -22.36
N GLN A 15 -17.22 -14.77 -23.29
CA GLN A 15 -18.68 -14.87 -23.27
C GLN A 15 -19.25 -15.60 -22.05
N ALA A 16 -20.38 -15.11 -21.60
CA ALA A 16 -21.21 -15.69 -20.54
C ALA A 16 -21.86 -17.00 -20.98
N THR A 17 -21.91 -17.97 -20.09
CA THR A 17 -22.89 -19.06 -20.07
C THR A 17 -23.42 -19.26 -18.64
N PRO A 18 -24.67 -19.76 -18.47
CA PRO A 18 -25.54 -19.33 -17.38
C PRO A 18 -25.39 -20.15 -16.09
N ALA A 19 -25.88 -19.51 -15.02
CA ALA A 19 -25.99 -20.03 -13.67
C ALA A 19 -26.81 -21.34 -13.59
N VAL A 20 -26.30 -22.28 -12.79
CA VAL A 20 -27.11 -23.35 -12.16
C VAL A 20 -26.73 -23.40 -10.70
N HIS A 21 -27.70 -23.08 -9.81
CA HIS A 21 -27.65 -23.54 -8.43
C HIS A 21 -27.85 -25.05 -8.37
N PRO A 22 -27.17 -25.77 -7.47
CA PRO A 22 -27.85 -26.19 -6.26
C PRO A 22 -26.98 -26.16 -5.00
N ALA A 23 -27.64 -26.00 -3.87
CA ALA A 23 -27.14 -26.35 -2.57
C ALA A 23 -26.95 -27.85 -2.43
N ALA A 24 -25.88 -28.29 -1.81
CA ALA A 24 -25.87 -29.41 -0.88
C ALA A 24 -24.49 -29.74 -0.33
N ALA A 25 -24.47 -29.96 0.97
CA ALA A 25 -23.69 -30.93 1.73
C ALA A 25 -22.17 -30.86 1.77
N GLY A 26 -21.68 -30.34 2.89
CA GLY A 26 -20.70 -30.97 3.76
C GLY A 26 -19.52 -31.74 3.17
N HIS A 27 -18.51 -30.99 2.67
CA HIS A 27 -17.13 -31.41 2.87
C HIS A 27 -16.44 -30.27 3.60
N ARG A 28 -15.99 -30.52 4.84
CA ARG A 28 -14.93 -29.72 5.45
C ARG A 28 -13.73 -29.92 4.55
N ALA A 29 -13.57 -29.05 3.57
CA ALA A 29 -12.30 -28.91 2.89
C ALA A 29 -11.30 -28.57 3.98
N ASP A 30 -10.34 -29.46 4.21
CA ASP A 30 -9.14 -29.14 4.96
C ASP A 30 -8.60 -27.86 4.34
N GLY A 31 -8.59 -26.76 5.13
CA GLY A 31 -8.22 -25.43 4.64
C GLY A 31 -6.72 -25.31 4.35
N SER A 32 -6.12 -26.33 3.74
CA SER A 32 -4.72 -26.35 3.35
C SER A 32 -4.50 -25.42 2.17
N LEU A 33 -3.53 -24.51 2.34
CA LEU A 33 -3.04 -23.70 1.23
C LEU A 33 -2.34 -24.63 0.22
N PRO A 34 -2.42 -24.34 -1.10
CA PRO A 34 -1.65 -25.06 -2.09
C PRO A 34 -0.15 -25.05 -1.76
N GLU A 35 0.58 -26.08 -2.10
CA GLU A 35 2.03 -26.11 -1.91
C GLU A 35 2.70 -24.98 -2.71
N LEU A 36 3.76 -24.40 -2.14
CA LEU A 36 4.55 -23.39 -2.86
C LEU A 36 5.29 -24.06 -4.02
N ASN A 37 5.20 -23.44 -5.18
CA ASN A 37 5.98 -23.83 -6.34
C ASN A 37 7.06 -22.76 -6.62
N PRO A 38 8.35 -23.01 -6.26
CA PRO A 38 9.44 -22.06 -6.50
C PRO A 38 9.63 -21.67 -7.97
N GLN A 39 9.34 -22.59 -8.89
CA GLN A 39 9.48 -22.34 -10.33
C GLN A 39 8.37 -21.40 -10.83
N VAL A 40 7.14 -21.53 -10.30
CA VAL A 40 6.03 -20.63 -10.62
C VAL A 40 6.33 -19.23 -10.06
N LEU A 41 6.82 -19.14 -8.84
CA LEU A 41 7.23 -17.87 -8.22
C LEU A 41 8.36 -17.18 -8.99
N GLN A 42 9.39 -17.95 -9.38
CA GLN A 42 10.50 -17.40 -10.18
C GLN A 42 10.03 -16.92 -11.55
N ARG A 43 9.15 -17.68 -12.23
CA ARG A 43 8.54 -17.23 -13.50
C ARG A 43 7.72 -15.96 -13.32
N ALA A 44 6.95 -15.87 -12.23
CA ALA A 44 6.12 -14.69 -11.97
C ALA A 44 6.97 -13.42 -11.83
N ILE A 45 8.05 -13.45 -11.02
CA ILE A 45 8.92 -12.28 -10.84
C ILE A 45 9.75 -11.93 -12.07
N SER A 46 9.95 -12.85 -13.01
CA SER A 46 10.69 -12.61 -14.26
C SER A 46 9.78 -12.36 -15.48
N SER A 47 8.47 -12.20 -15.27
CA SER A 47 7.49 -12.10 -16.35
C SER A 47 7.42 -10.75 -17.08
N ALA A 48 8.12 -9.72 -16.56
CA ALA A 48 8.06 -8.36 -17.09
C ALA A 48 9.44 -7.74 -17.41
N PRO A 49 10.29 -8.41 -18.23
CA PRO A 49 11.70 -8.04 -18.39
C PRO A 49 11.92 -6.64 -18.97
N ASN A 50 10.98 -6.12 -19.75
CA ASN A 50 11.09 -4.80 -20.39
C ASN A 50 10.33 -3.69 -19.64
N ARG A 51 9.73 -4.02 -18.49
CA ARG A 51 8.91 -3.08 -17.71
C ARG A 51 9.48 -2.78 -16.33
N VAL A 52 10.43 -3.61 -15.87
CA VAL A 52 11.09 -3.44 -14.57
C VAL A 52 12.60 -3.64 -14.71
N THR A 53 13.40 -2.92 -13.91
CA THR A 53 14.85 -3.15 -13.81
C THR A 53 15.17 -4.26 -12.83
N GLY A 54 14.46 -4.31 -11.71
CA GLY A 54 14.67 -5.30 -10.66
C GLY A 54 13.38 -5.73 -9.98
N VAL A 55 13.36 -6.96 -9.46
CA VAL A 55 12.28 -7.51 -8.63
C VAL A 55 12.90 -8.27 -7.46
N LEU A 56 12.32 -8.09 -6.28
CA LEU A 56 12.60 -8.84 -5.06
C LEU A 56 11.28 -9.32 -4.48
N ALA A 57 11.15 -10.62 -4.18
CA ALA A 57 9.96 -11.14 -3.52
C ALA A 57 10.33 -12.21 -2.48
N ARG A 58 9.57 -12.21 -1.38
CA ARG A 58 9.68 -13.15 -0.28
C ARG A 58 8.31 -13.73 0.03
N VAL A 59 8.23 -15.06 0.06
CA VAL A 59 7.10 -15.78 0.64
C VAL A 59 7.55 -16.45 1.93
N SER A 60 6.73 -16.41 2.97
CA SER A 60 7.05 -16.95 4.29
C SER A 60 5.81 -17.49 5.00
N GLY A 61 6.02 -18.37 5.97
CA GLY A 61 4.97 -18.96 6.81
C GLY A 61 5.09 -20.48 6.90
N PRO A 62 4.27 -21.12 7.76
CA PRO A 62 4.26 -22.57 7.91
C PRO A 62 3.93 -23.33 6.61
N ALA A 63 3.21 -22.69 5.70
CA ALA A 63 2.86 -23.26 4.39
C ALA A 63 3.95 -23.04 3.33
N GLY A 64 5.21 -22.81 3.72
CA GLY A 64 6.37 -22.73 2.85
C GLY A 64 7.13 -21.41 2.91
N HIS A 65 8.37 -21.46 2.43
CA HIS A 65 9.30 -20.32 2.38
C HIS A 65 9.97 -20.26 1.00
N TRP A 66 10.09 -19.06 0.49
CA TRP A 66 10.83 -18.79 -0.73
C TRP A 66 11.28 -17.32 -0.76
N THR A 67 12.44 -17.06 -1.32
CA THR A 67 12.89 -15.71 -1.64
C THR A 67 13.57 -15.75 -3.00
N GLY A 68 13.22 -14.82 -3.87
CA GLY A 68 13.81 -14.74 -5.20
C GLY A 68 13.98 -13.30 -5.65
N THR A 69 14.92 -13.12 -6.56
CA THR A 69 15.20 -11.85 -7.23
C THR A 69 15.24 -12.03 -8.73
N TYR A 70 15.04 -10.94 -9.46
CA TYR A 70 15.17 -10.89 -10.90
C TYR A 70 15.71 -9.52 -11.33
N GLY A 71 16.46 -9.48 -12.43
CA GLY A 71 17.00 -8.26 -13.00
C GLY A 71 18.20 -7.71 -12.23
N VAL A 72 18.40 -6.41 -12.35
CA VAL A 72 19.58 -5.70 -11.84
C VAL A 72 19.20 -4.62 -10.83
N ALA A 73 20.08 -4.42 -9.85
CA ALA A 73 19.97 -3.35 -8.87
C ALA A 73 20.32 -2.00 -9.50
N ASP A 74 21.29 -1.99 -10.39
CA ASP A 74 21.78 -0.79 -11.06
C ASP A 74 22.00 -1.09 -12.55
N THR A 75 21.38 -0.28 -13.41
CA THR A 75 21.45 -0.44 -14.86
C THR A 75 22.82 -0.10 -15.44
N ALA A 76 23.64 0.70 -14.74
CA ALA A 76 24.99 1.07 -15.18
C ALA A 76 26.01 -0.03 -14.85
N THR A 77 25.94 -0.59 -13.64
CA THR A 77 26.91 -1.61 -13.17
C THR A 77 26.46 -3.04 -13.42
N GLN A 78 25.18 -3.26 -13.76
CA GLN A 78 24.57 -4.59 -13.96
C GLN A 78 24.66 -5.50 -12.72
N GLN A 79 24.80 -4.92 -11.52
CA GLN A 79 24.80 -5.69 -10.28
C GLN A 79 23.40 -6.32 -10.04
N PRO A 80 23.36 -7.60 -9.60
CA PRO A 80 22.07 -8.25 -9.33
C PRO A 80 21.33 -7.62 -8.16
N VAL A 81 20.01 -7.74 -8.15
CA VAL A 81 19.16 -7.28 -7.04
C VAL A 81 19.53 -8.01 -5.75
N PRO A 82 19.86 -7.30 -4.64
CA PRO A 82 20.21 -7.94 -3.38
C PRO A 82 18.98 -8.58 -2.71
N PHE A 83 19.13 -9.79 -2.14
CA PHE A 83 18.06 -10.54 -1.46
C PHE A 83 17.50 -9.86 -0.20
N ASP A 84 18.28 -8.99 0.41
CA ASP A 84 17.94 -8.19 1.59
C ASP A 84 17.89 -6.70 1.29
N GLY A 85 17.73 -6.36 0.01
CA GLY A 85 17.68 -4.98 -0.47
C GLY A 85 16.59 -4.17 0.21
N ARG A 86 16.93 -2.91 0.50
CA ARG A 86 15.97 -1.90 0.99
C ARG A 86 15.23 -1.27 -0.18
N PHE A 87 14.01 -0.81 0.08
CA PHE A 87 13.18 -0.13 -0.91
C PHE A 87 12.20 0.84 -0.24
N ARG A 88 11.70 1.80 -1.01
CA ARG A 88 10.68 2.75 -0.55
C ARG A 88 9.30 2.13 -0.56
N LEU A 89 8.50 2.43 0.47
CA LEU A 89 7.21 1.77 0.72
C LEU A 89 6.00 2.46 0.10
N GLY A 90 6.08 3.72 -0.27
CA GLY A 90 4.89 4.43 -0.72
C GLY A 90 3.69 4.23 0.23
N SER A 91 2.56 3.83 -0.31
CA SER A 91 1.31 3.68 0.45
C SER A 91 1.27 2.54 1.48
N VAL A 92 2.26 1.66 1.55
CA VAL A 92 2.38 0.71 2.67
C VAL A 92 2.61 1.46 3.99
N THR A 93 3.20 2.66 3.96
CA THR A 93 3.33 3.57 5.12
C THR A 93 1.98 3.84 5.81
N LYS A 94 0.87 3.85 5.07
CA LYS A 94 -0.47 4.06 5.63
C LYS A 94 -0.84 3.01 6.68
N THR A 95 -0.38 1.76 6.54
CA THR A 95 -0.63 0.72 7.55
C THR A 95 0.10 1.02 8.86
N PHE A 96 1.29 1.60 8.81
CA PHE A 96 2.02 2.03 10.00
C PHE A 96 1.33 3.21 10.69
N ILE A 97 0.90 4.23 9.95
CA ILE A 97 0.14 5.38 10.48
C ILE A 97 -1.17 4.90 11.12
N ALA A 98 -1.93 4.03 10.44
CA ALA A 98 -3.16 3.46 10.99
C ALA A 98 -2.91 2.67 12.29
N THR A 99 -1.82 1.91 12.35
CA THR A 99 -1.44 1.18 13.57
C THR A 99 -1.16 2.13 14.73
N VAL A 100 -0.42 3.23 14.51
CA VAL A 100 -0.17 4.26 15.53
C VAL A 100 -1.48 4.93 15.97
N MET A 101 -2.35 5.32 15.03
CA MET A 101 -3.66 5.91 15.36
C MET A 101 -4.53 4.97 16.21
N LEU A 102 -4.54 3.68 15.89
CA LEU A 102 -5.28 2.70 16.67
C LEU A 102 -4.66 2.46 18.05
N GLN A 103 -3.34 2.56 18.21
CA GLN A 103 -2.70 2.56 19.53
C GLN A 103 -3.11 3.78 20.35
N LEU A 104 -3.10 4.98 19.75
CA LEU A 104 -3.56 6.21 20.42
C LEU A 104 -5.04 6.13 20.81
N ALA A 105 -5.87 5.45 20.00
CA ALA A 105 -7.27 5.19 20.36
C ALA A 105 -7.40 4.22 21.55
N ALA A 106 -6.56 3.18 21.62
CA ALA A 106 -6.51 2.28 22.78
C ALA A 106 -6.04 2.98 24.06
N GLU A 107 -5.17 3.97 23.93
CA GLU A 107 -4.66 4.83 25.02
C GLU A 107 -5.62 5.96 25.37
N HIS A 108 -6.79 6.06 24.73
CA HIS A 108 -7.79 7.13 24.90
C HIS A 108 -7.28 8.54 24.58
N HIS A 109 -6.23 8.68 23.79
CA HIS A 109 -5.77 9.98 23.27
C HIS A 109 -6.64 10.48 22.13
N VAL A 110 -7.32 9.61 21.42
CA VAL A 110 -8.26 9.94 20.35
C VAL A 110 -9.49 9.04 20.41
N ASP A 111 -10.67 9.62 20.18
CA ASP A 111 -11.90 8.91 19.91
C ASP A 111 -12.09 8.87 18.38
N LEU A 112 -12.19 7.66 17.83
CA LEU A 112 -12.33 7.47 16.38
C LEU A 112 -13.68 7.96 15.84
N ASP A 113 -14.69 8.15 16.68
CA ASP A 113 -16.00 8.68 16.31
C ASP A 113 -16.11 10.20 16.44
N GLN A 114 -15.15 10.83 17.13
CA GLN A 114 -15.08 12.30 17.17
C GLN A 114 -14.68 12.87 15.81
N PRO A 115 -15.24 14.04 15.43
CA PRO A 115 -14.82 14.75 14.24
C PRO A 115 -13.34 15.19 14.31
N VAL A 116 -12.65 15.13 13.19
CA VAL A 116 -11.30 15.67 12.99
C VAL A 116 -11.21 17.13 13.47
N GLN A 117 -12.25 17.92 13.18
CA GLN A 117 -12.34 19.33 13.54
C GLN A 117 -12.29 19.59 15.04
N TYR A 118 -12.62 18.59 15.87
CA TYR A 118 -12.46 18.69 17.32
C TYR A 118 -10.98 18.77 17.74
N TYR A 119 -10.11 18.01 17.06
CA TYR A 119 -8.68 17.95 17.36
C TYR A 119 -7.87 18.96 16.55
N LEU A 120 -8.29 19.22 15.31
CA LEU A 120 -7.62 20.08 14.32
C LEU A 120 -8.64 21.08 13.74
N PRO A 121 -9.06 22.10 14.50
CA PRO A 121 -10.16 23.00 14.12
C PRO A 121 -9.88 23.82 12.84
N ASP A 122 -8.60 24.10 12.56
CA ASP A 122 -8.20 25.01 11.46
C ASP A 122 -7.70 24.27 10.21
N VAL A 123 -7.73 22.92 10.19
CA VAL A 123 -7.14 22.13 9.09
C VAL A 123 -8.10 21.99 7.91
N LEU A 124 -9.41 21.95 8.18
CA LEU A 124 -10.44 21.79 7.17
C LEU A 124 -11.27 23.07 7.03
N PRO A 125 -11.80 23.37 5.82
CA PRO A 125 -12.69 24.51 5.61
C PRO A 125 -13.90 24.47 6.55
N ALA A 126 -14.34 25.64 7.04
CA ALA A 126 -15.45 25.77 7.99
C ALA A 126 -16.79 25.19 7.46
N GLY A 127 -16.98 25.12 6.15
CA GLY A 127 -18.18 24.54 5.52
C GLY A 127 -18.16 23.00 5.39
N TYR A 128 -17.11 22.32 5.85
CA TYR A 128 -17.06 20.86 5.81
C TYR A 128 -17.94 20.25 6.90
N PRO A 129 -18.66 19.16 6.61
CA PRO A 129 -19.39 18.43 7.63
C PRO A 129 -18.41 17.84 8.66
N PRO A 130 -18.89 17.44 9.84
CA PRO A 130 -18.09 16.68 10.78
C PRO A 130 -17.50 15.42 10.13
N ILE A 131 -16.18 15.23 10.16
CA ILE A 131 -15.48 14.08 9.57
C ILE A 131 -14.97 13.20 10.70
N PRO A 132 -15.60 12.06 11.02
CA PRO A 132 -15.13 11.16 12.07
C PRO A 132 -13.69 10.66 11.77
N VAL A 133 -12.82 10.61 12.76
CA VAL A 133 -11.42 10.19 12.60
C VAL A 133 -11.30 8.83 11.92
N ARG A 134 -12.19 7.86 12.24
CA ARG A 134 -12.17 6.54 11.60
C ARG A 134 -12.29 6.58 10.07
N THR A 135 -12.99 7.61 9.54
CA THR A 135 -13.20 7.74 8.11
C THR A 135 -11.94 8.12 7.34
N LEU A 136 -10.97 8.74 8.00
CA LEU A 136 -9.63 8.98 7.44
C LEU A 136 -8.92 7.65 7.17
N LEU A 137 -9.00 6.72 8.13
CA LEU A 137 -8.25 5.47 8.10
C LEU A 137 -8.81 4.46 7.11
N ASN A 138 -10.13 4.42 6.95
CA ASN A 138 -10.82 3.47 6.07
C ASN A 138 -11.28 4.07 4.73
N PHE A 139 -10.77 5.25 4.37
CA PHE A 139 -10.99 5.92 3.07
C PHE A 139 -12.46 6.31 2.80
N THR A 140 -13.24 6.62 3.85
CA THR A 140 -14.63 7.09 3.71
C THR A 140 -14.83 8.55 4.12
N SER A 141 -13.74 9.31 4.32
CA SER A 141 -13.79 10.71 4.79
C SER A 141 -14.39 11.70 3.80
N SER A 142 -14.43 11.35 2.51
CA SER A 142 -14.77 12.30 1.44
C SER A 142 -13.85 13.52 1.34
N LEU A 143 -12.61 13.42 1.83
CA LEU A 143 -11.62 14.45 1.57
C LEU A 143 -11.18 14.41 0.11
N PRO A 144 -11.05 15.56 -0.55
CA PRO A 144 -10.56 15.62 -1.92
C PRO A 144 -9.06 15.30 -1.97
N GLU A 145 -8.60 14.93 -3.16
CA GLU A 145 -7.22 14.56 -3.42
C GLU A 145 -6.47 15.66 -4.18
N LEU A 146 -5.15 15.64 -4.09
CA LEU A 146 -4.26 16.45 -4.92
C LEU A 146 -4.41 16.04 -6.39
N THR A 147 -4.36 17.02 -7.28
CA THR A 147 -4.43 16.84 -8.72
C THR A 147 -3.05 17.01 -9.39
N ALA A 148 -3.00 16.80 -10.70
CA ALA A 148 -1.79 17.03 -11.49
C ALA A 148 -1.33 18.50 -11.49
N ASP A 149 -2.22 19.44 -11.17
CA ASP A 149 -1.90 20.88 -11.08
C ASP A 149 -1.26 21.25 -9.73
N ASP A 150 -1.42 20.39 -8.72
CA ASP A 150 -0.89 20.63 -7.37
C ASP A 150 0.54 20.11 -7.19
N MET A 151 0.94 19.10 -7.97
CA MET A 151 2.20 18.36 -7.81
C MET A 151 2.86 18.10 -9.16
N PRO A 152 4.20 17.95 -9.20
CA PRO A 152 4.89 17.54 -10.42
C PRO A 152 4.27 16.26 -11.00
N SER A 153 3.83 16.30 -12.26
CA SER A 153 3.08 15.23 -12.91
C SER A 153 3.74 14.68 -14.18
N THR A 154 4.67 15.42 -14.77
CA THR A 154 5.47 14.93 -15.91
C THR A 154 6.79 14.34 -15.41
N PRO A 155 7.40 13.37 -16.14
CA PRO A 155 8.68 12.79 -15.74
C PRO A 155 9.78 13.83 -15.50
N ASP A 156 9.91 14.84 -16.38
CA ASP A 156 10.89 15.93 -16.23
C ASP A 156 10.63 16.74 -14.97
N ALA A 157 9.38 17.17 -14.73
CA ALA A 157 9.03 17.92 -13.54
C ALA A 157 9.26 17.08 -12.24
N ILE A 158 8.95 15.79 -12.26
CA ILE A 158 9.23 14.88 -11.14
C ILE A 158 10.73 14.85 -10.85
N VAL A 159 11.56 14.63 -11.85
CA VAL A 159 13.03 14.61 -11.69
C VAL A 159 13.54 15.93 -11.14
N GLN A 160 13.06 17.05 -11.67
CA GLN A 160 13.47 18.39 -11.27
C GLN A 160 13.11 18.71 -9.82
N HIS A 161 11.90 18.31 -9.39
CA HIS A 161 11.31 18.66 -8.09
C HIS A 161 11.32 17.51 -7.06
N ARG A 162 12.04 16.40 -7.32
CA ARG A 162 12.04 15.23 -6.45
C ARG A 162 12.59 15.44 -5.04
N PHE A 163 13.28 16.54 -4.81
CA PHE A 163 13.82 16.92 -3.51
C PHE A 163 13.01 18.00 -2.79
N ASP A 164 11.97 18.53 -3.43
CA ASP A 164 11.14 19.58 -2.82
C ASP A 164 10.43 19.01 -1.59
N ASP A 165 10.44 19.80 -0.52
CA ASP A 165 9.71 19.48 0.68
C ASP A 165 8.24 19.91 0.56
N HIS A 166 7.35 19.02 0.98
CA HIS A 166 5.91 19.23 0.96
C HIS A 166 5.31 18.94 2.34
N PRO A 167 5.31 19.91 3.26
CA PRO A 167 4.71 19.76 4.59
C PRO A 167 3.26 19.28 4.52
N LEU A 168 2.86 18.39 5.43
CA LEU A 168 1.51 17.81 5.47
C LEU A 168 0.40 18.87 5.41
N SER A 169 0.57 19.97 6.17
CA SER A 169 -0.37 21.09 6.19
C SER A 169 -0.55 21.75 4.82
N GLN A 170 0.53 21.88 4.04
CA GLN A 170 0.46 22.42 2.68
C GLN A 170 -0.23 21.45 1.72
N LEU A 171 0.06 20.14 1.83
CA LEU A 171 -0.61 19.13 1.01
C LEU A 171 -2.12 19.11 1.27
N VAL A 172 -2.53 19.13 2.55
CA VAL A 172 -3.94 19.21 2.91
C VAL A 172 -4.58 20.51 2.44
N ALA A 173 -3.91 21.66 2.64
CA ALA A 173 -4.41 22.96 2.19
C ALA A 173 -4.56 23.06 0.67
N LYS A 174 -3.72 22.38 -0.11
CA LYS A 174 -3.89 22.25 -1.57
C LYS A 174 -5.09 21.34 -1.91
N ALA A 175 -5.18 20.17 -1.29
CA ALA A 175 -6.22 19.21 -1.58
C ALA A 175 -7.63 19.76 -1.29
N VAL A 176 -7.84 20.41 -0.15
CA VAL A 176 -9.18 20.91 0.25
C VAL A 176 -9.71 22.08 -0.58
N ARG A 177 -8.94 22.56 -1.58
CA ARG A 177 -9.42 23.51 -2.58
C ARG A 177 -10.25 22.86 -3.69
N HIS A 178 -10.13 21.55 -3.84
CA HIS A 178 -10.88 20.78 -4.82
C HIS A 178 -12.23 20.30 -4.26
N ASP A 179 -13.10 19.90 -5.17
CA ASP A 179 -14.40 19.37 -4.80
C ASP A 179 -14.29 18.03 -4.08
N ARG A 180 -15.15 17.84 -3.10
CA ARG A 180 -15.25 16.57 -2.38
C ARG A 180 -15.84 15.50 -3.29
N PRO A 181 -15.29 14.26 -3.27
CA PRO A 181 -15.74 13.17 -4.15
C PRO A 181 -17.19 12.71 -3.87
N PHE A 182 -17.71 12.93 -2.66
CA PHE A 182 -19.10 12.71 -2.26
C PHE A 182 -19.44 13.57 -1.05
N THR A 183 -20.73 13.77 -0.75
CA THR A 183 -21.18 14.76 0.25
C THR A 183 -21.03 14.28 1.68
N GLU A 184 -21.44 13.03 1.98
CA GLU A 184 -21.55 12.53 3.35
C GLU A 184 -20.38 11.63 3.72
N PRO A 185 -19.51 12.01 4.70
CA PRO A 185 -18.49 11.12 5.23
C PRO A 185 -19.09 9.79 5.72
N GLY A 186 -18.46 8.69 5.36
CA GLY A 186 -18.92 7.36 5.71
C GLY A 186 -19.90 6.73 4.70
N SER A 187 -20.39 7.46 3.69
CA SER A 187 -21.40 6.95 2.74
C SER A 187 -20.82 6.15 1.58
N MET A 188 -19.57 6.44 1.20
CA MET A 188 -18.85 5.76 0.13
C MET A 188 -17.38 5.61 0.52
N GLN A 189 -16.68 4.71 -0.16
CA GLN A 189 -15.23 4.58 -0.04
C GLN A 189 -14.55 5.10 -1.31
N ALA A 190 -13.57 5.99 -1.12
CA ALA A 190 -12.70 6.46 -2.18
C ALA A 190 -11.25 6.45 -1.68
N TYR A 191 -10.39 5.65 -2.32
CA TYR A 191 -8.98 5.59 -1.94
C TYR A 191 -8.29 6.93 -2.21
N GLY A 192 -7.50 7.38 -1.22
CA GLY A 192 -6.76 8.63 -1.33
C GLY A 192 -5.61 8.76 -0.34
N ALA A 193 -4.87 9.86 -0.45
CA ALA A 193 -3.75 10.18 0.42
C ALA A 193 -4.12 11.24 1.47
N THR A 194 -5.00 12.17 1.16
CA THR A 194 -5.33 13.34 2.00
C THR A 194 -5.81 12.93 3.39
N GLY A 195 -6.66 11.89 3.48
CA GLY A 195 -7.09 11.36 4.77
C GLY A 195 -5.93 10.92 5.67
N TYR A 196 -4.87 10.35 5.07
CA TYR A 196 -3.69 9.93 5.82
C TYR A 196 -2.72 11.07 6.13
N TYR A 197 -2.70 12.15 5.34
CA TYR A 197 -2.00 13.38 5.72
C TYR A 197 -2.64 13.98 6.97
N VAL A 198 -3.96 14.06 7.01
CA VAL A 198 -4.69 14.55 8.20
C VAL A 198 -4.50 13.60 9.39
N ALA A 199 -4.50 12.27 9.17
CA ALA A 199 -4.22 11.30 10.25
C ALA A 199 -2.80 11.45 10.82
N ALA A 200 -1.80 11.68 9.98
CA ALA A 200 -0.44 11.98 10.42
C ALA A 200 -0.37 13.28 11.23
N MET A 201 -1.01 14.37 10.77
CA MET A 201 -1.13 15.61 11.54
C MET A 201 -1.85 15.41 12.89
N LEU A 202 -2.83 14.49 12.96
CA LEU A 202 -3.46 14.11 14.23
C LEU A 202 -2.47 13.42 15.16
N VAL A 203 -1.65 12.49 14.67
CA VAL A 203 -0.58 11.87 15.47
C VAL A 203 0.32 12.96 16.05
N GLU A 204 0.79 13.89 15.24
CA GLU A 204 1.66 14.99 15.68
C GLU A 204 0.98 15.87 16.73
N LYS A 205 -0.28 16.25 16.52
CA LYS A 205 -1.05 17.07 17.45
C LYS A 205 -1.25 16.40 18.81
N LEU A 206 -1.53 15.09 18.81
CA LEU A 206 -1.86 14.33 20.02
C LEU A 206 -0.63 13.94 20.83
N THR A 207 0.52 13.81 20.18
CA THR A 207 1.74 13.31 20.85
C THR A 207 2.82 14.35 21.05
N GLY A 208 2.80 15.44 20.28
CA GLY A 208 3.86 16.44 20.24
C GLY A 208 5.15 15.99 19.52
N HIS A 209 5.11 14.82 18.86
CA HIS A 209 6.22 14.27 18.06
C HIS A 209 5.78 14.12 16.61
N SER A 210 6.74 14.07 15.66
CA SER A 210 6.40 13.76 14.28
C SER A 210 5.82 12.34 14.16
N TYR A 211 5.00 12.10 13.15
CA TYR A 211 4.40 10.76 12.95
C TYR A 211 5.47 9.71 12.67
N GLU A 212 6.59 10.08 12.06
CA GLU A 212 7.77 9.23 11.82
C GLU A 212 8.43 8.81 13.13
N GLN A 213 8.57 9.75 14.08
CA GLN A 213 9.10 9.47 15.41
C GLN A 213 8.17 8.53 16.17
N GLU A 214 6.85 8.72 16.06
CA GLU A 214 5.87 7.83 16.69
C GLU A 214 5.88 6.43 16.08
N ILE A 215 5.98 6.30 14.75
CA ILE A 215 6.17 5.00 14.10
C ILE A 215 7.44 4.32 14.62
N THR A 216 8.55 5.07 14.67
CA THR A 216 9.84 4.56 15.14
C THR A 216 9.75 4.06 16.58
N ARG A 217 9.20 4.87 17.47
CA ARG A 217 9.09 4.56 18.90
C ARG A 217 8.12 3.41 19.19
N ARG A 218 6.96 3.38 18.53
CA ARG A 218 5.86 2.46 18.82
C ARG A 218 5.93 1.15 18.05
N ILE A 219 6.60 1.14 16.89
CA ILE A 219 6.59 -0.02 16.00
C ILE A 219 8.01 -0.49 15.70
N LEU A 220 8.88 0.38 15.15
CA LEU A 220 10.19 -0.07 14.63
C LEU A 220 11.10 -0.57 15.75
N HIS A 221 11.24 0.19 16.83
CA HIS A 221 12.08 -0.19 17.97
C HIS A 221 11.56 -1.45 18.69
N PRO A 222 10.27 -1.54 19.11
CA PRO A 222 9.77 -2.72 19.81
C PRO A 222 9.84 -4.02 19.01
N LEU A 223 9.73 -3.93 17.68
CA LEU A 223 9.81 -5.08 16.79
C LEU A 223 11.22 -5.35 16.25
N HIS A 224 12.21 -4.52 16.63
CA HIS A 224 13.59 -4.59 16.11
C HIS A 224 13.65 -4.59 14.58
N LEU A 225 12.89 -3.71 13.92
CA LEU A 225 12.89 -3.53 12.47
C LEU A 225 14.09 -2.66 12.07
N ARG A 226 15.29 -3.23 12.12
CA ARG A 226 16.57 -2.50 12.02
C ARG A 226 16.86 -1.94 10.63
N TYR A 227 16.19 -2.47 9.62
CA TYR A 227 16.36 -2.06 8.23
C TYR A 227 15.14 -1.29 7.70
N THR A 228 14.23 -0.90 8.61
CA THR A 228 13.08 -0.05 8.34
C THR A 228 13.33 1.32 8.94
N ALA A 229 13.06 2.37 8.18
CA ALA A 229 13.16 3.77 8.61
C ALA A 229 11.94 4.57 8.17
N ALA A 230 11.59 5.55 8.97
CA ALA A 230 10.70 6.65 8.61
C ALA A 230 11.58 7.92 8.55
N PRO A 231 12.14 8.26 7.38
CA PRO A 231 13.31 9.13 7.27
C PRO A 231 13.00 10.63 7.32
N GLU A 232 11.79 11.05 7.69
CA GLU A 232 11.36 12.46 7.70
C GLU A 232 11.67 13.15 6.36
N THR A 233 12.79 13.87 6.25
CA THR A 233 13.21 14.58 5.04
C THR A 233 14.48 14.01 4.40
N ASP A 234 15.11 12.97 5.00
CA ASP A 234 16.34 12.37 4.42
C ASP A 234 16.01 11.63 3.11
N PRO A 235 16.55 12.08 1.96
CA PRO A 235 16.25 11.49 0.68
C PRO A 235 16.98 10.16 0.42
N THR A 236 17.91 9.75 1.29
CA THR A 236 18.84 8.64 1.01
C THR A 236 18.26 7.27 1.36
N ILE A 237 18.72 6.23 0.67
CA ILE A 237 18.54 4.83 1.07
C ILE A 237 19.89 4.28 1.45
N SER A 238 20.17 4.10 2.73
CA SER A 238 21.41 3.53 3.20
C SER A 238 21.45 2.01 3.02
N GLY A 239 22.65 1.42 2.75
CA GLY A 239 22.87 -0.01 2.60
C GLY A 239 22.43 -0.58 1.24
N PRO A 240 22.42 -1.93 1.08
CA PRO A 240 22.07 -2.55 -0.19
C PRO A 240 20.65 -2.23 -0.64
N HIS A 241 20.47 -1.83 -1.89
CA HIS A 241 19.17 -1.55 -2.49
C HIS A 241 19.25 -1.65 -4.02
N ALA A 242 18.10 -1.79 -4.67
CA ALA A 242 18.00 -1.59 -6.09
C ALA A 242 17.63 -0.12 -6.37
N HIS A 243 18.19 0.45 -7.42
CA HIS A 243 17.93 1.82 -7.85
C HIS A 243 16.52 1.95 -8.45
N GLY A 244 15.84 3.03 -8.11
CA GLY A 244 14.59 3.43 -8.73
C GLY A 244 14.84 4.31 -9.95
N TYR A 245 14.19 3.99 -11.07
CA TYR A 245 14.37 4.74 -12.32
C TYR A 245 13.04 5.32 -12.80
N LEU A 246 13.15 6.43 -13.54
CA LEU A 246 12.06 7.06 -14.25
C LEU A 246 12.45 7.24 -15.73
N ALA A 247 11.63 6.75 -16.64
CA ALA A 247 11.83 6.98 -18.07
C ALA A 247 11.41 8.42 -18.42
N VAL A 248 12.37 9.22 -18.79
CA VAL A 248 12.19 10.63 -19.19
C VAL A 248 12.22 10.71 -20.70
N PRO A 249 11.14 11.18 -21.37
CA PRO A 249 11.12 11.36 -22.82
C PRO A 249 12.23 12.28 -23.32
N GLN A 250 12.80 11.98 -24.47
CA GLN A 250 13.83 12.79 -25.11
C GLN A 250 13.29 13.42 -26.41
N SER A 251 13.92 14.48 -26.85
CA SER A 251 13.53 15.23 -28.07
C SER A 251 13.64 14.41 -29.36
N ASP A 252 14.43 13.33 -29.36
CA ASP A 252 14.59 12.41 -30.49
C ASP A 252 13.48 11.32 -30.56
N GLY A 253 12.50 11.38 -29.65
CA GLY A 253 11.41 10.39 -29.54
C GLY A 253 11.76 9.15 -28.71
N GLY A 254 13.01 9.06 -28.22
CA GLY A 254 13.43 8.03 -27.25
C GLY A 254 13.08 8.38 -25.81
N SER A 255 13.57 7.58 -24.87
CA SER A 255 13.51 7.88 -23.44
C SER A 255 14.84 7.53 -22.77
N LYS A 256 15.19 8.31 -21.74
CA LYS A 256 16.36 8.06 -20.90
C LYS A 256 15.89 7.64 -19.51
N LEU A 257 16.46 6.58 -18.98
CA LEU A 257 16.27 6.22 -17.57
C LEU A 257 17.08 7.19 -16.68
N VAL A 258 16.38 7.89 -15.81
CA VAL A 258 16.97 8.79 -14.82
C VAL A 258 16.80 8.13 -13.44
N ASP A 259 17.89 8.07 -12.69
CA ASP A 259 17.89 7.57 -11.32
C ASP A 259 17.13 8.55 -10.40
N VAL A 260 16.10 8.04 -9.74
CA VAL A 260 15.27 8.76 -8.77
C VAL A 260 15.26 8.05 -7.40
N THR A 261 16.27 7.23 -7.15
CA THR A 261 16.44 6.52 -5.85
C THR A 261 16.43 7.51 -4.69
N GLU A 262 17.20 8.58 -4.83
CA GLU A 262 17.19 9.69 -3.89
C GLU A 262 16.09 10.68 -4.25
N GLN A 263 15.13 10.81 -3.35
CA GLN A 263 13.97 11.69 -3.48
C GLN A 263 13.47 12.06 -2.08
N ASN A 264 12.83 13.23 -1.93
CA ASN A 264 12.17 13.57 -0.69
C ASN A 264 11.14 12.48 -0.35
N PRO A 265 11.19 11.90 0.87
CA PRO A 265 10.30 10.81 1.25
C PRO A 265 8.82 11.22 1.22
N GLY A 266 8.49 12.46 1.54
CA GLY A 266 7.12 12.93 1.69
C GLY A 266 6.34 12.06 2.69
N ALA A 267 5.03 12.23 2.73
CA ALA A 267 4.14 11.53 3.66
C ALA A 267 3.92 10.03 3.37
N GLY A 268 4.75 9.40 2.58
CA GLY A 268 4.66 7.98 2.21
C GLY A 268 6.02 7.32 2.04
N GLY A 269 7.08 7.98 2.45
CA GLY A 269 8.44 7.64 2.06
C GLY A 269 9.19 6.72 3.03
N MET A 270 8.53 5.93 3.85
CA MET A 270 9.23 4.91 4.64
C MET A 270 10.08 4.00 3.74
N ILE A 271 11.16 3.51 4.32
CA ILE A 271 12.08 2.55 3.68
C ILE A 271 12.03 1.26 4.49
N SER A 272 12.04 0.10 3.82
CA SER A 272 12.07 -1.19 4.51
C SER A 272 12.77 -2.28 3.69
N THR A 273 12.74 -3.50 4.21
CA THR A 273 13.12 -4.75 3.53
C THR A 273 11.97 -5.74 3.54
N THR A 274 12.02 -6.75 2.68
CA THR A 274 11.02 -7.83 2.69
C THR A 274 10.98 -8.58 4.03
N ALA A 275 12.11 -8.70 4.72
CA ALA A 275 12.21 -9.38 6.00
C ALA A 275 11.57 -8.58 7.14
N ASP A 276 11.78 -7.27 7.18
CA ASP A 276 11.21 -6.41 8.21
C ASP A 276 9.68 -6.26 8.03
N LEU A 277 9.19 -6.11 6.78
CA LEU A 277 7.75 -6.11 6.52
C LEU A 277 7.08 -7.44 6.85
N ASP A 278 7.73 -8.58 6.61
CA ASP A 278 7.23 -9.89 7.04
C ASP A 278 7.11 -9.97 8.57
N ARG A 279 8.11 -9.44 9.30
CA ARG A 279 8.09 -9.35 10.76
C ARG A 279 6.98 -8.42 11.26
N PHE A 280 6.82 -7.26 10.62
CA PHE A 280 5.74 -6.32 10.92
C PHE A 280 4.35 -6.95 10.74
N LEU A 281 4.06 -7.56 9.59
CA LEU A 281 2.81 -8.29 9.35
C LEU A 281 2.56 -9.38 10.39
N THR A 282 3.61 -10.15 10.70
CA THR A 282 3.51 -11.20 11.70
C THR A 282 3.15 -10.65 13.09
N ALA A 283 3.78 -9.54 13.49
CA ALA A 283 3.50 -8.91 14.78
C ALA A 283 2.09 -8.30 14.82
N LEU A 284 1.68 -7.63 13.76
CA LEU A 284 0.37 -7.00 13.64
C LEU A 284 -0.75 -8.04 13.74
N PHE A 285 -0.72 -9.08 12.90
CA PHE A 285 -1.76 -10.12 12.87
C PHE A 285 -1.74 -11.09 14.08
N ARG A 286 -0.63 -11.15 14.83
CA ARG A 286 -0.58 -11.82 16.14
C ARG A 286 -1.08 -10.96 17.31
N GLY A 287 -1.58 -9.75 17.04
CA GLY A 287 -2.07 -8.84 18.06
C GLY A 287 -0.99 -8.30 19.01
N ARG A 288 0.29 -8.26 18.56
CA ARG A 288 1.39 -7.73 19.39
C ARG A 288 1.45 -6.21 19.41
N LEU A 289 0.80 -5.56 18.44
CA LEU A 289 0.81 -4.11 18.27
C LEU A 289 -0.52 -3.47 18.69
N LEU A 290 -1.61 -4.21 18.61
CA LEU A 290 -2.97 -3.71 18.85
C LEU A 290 -3.72 -4.65 19.79
N ALA A 291 -4.51 -4.07 20.71
CA ALA A 291 -5.45 -4.82 21.53
C ALA A 291 -6.61 -5.39 20.67
N PRO A 292 -7.36 -6.38 21.15
CA PRO A 292 -8.41 -7.06 20.37
C PRO A 292 -9.46 -6.13 19.75
N ALA A 293 -9.85 -5.05 20.44
CA ALA A 293 -10.80 -4.06 19.94
C ALA A 293 -10.23 -3.28 18.73
N GLN A 294 -8.98 -2.88 18.81
CA GLN A 294 -8.28 -2.16 17.74
C GLN A 294 -7.94 -3.09 16.57
N MET A 295 -7.64 -4.37 16.83
CA MET A 295 -7.50 -5.36 15.75
C MET A 295 -8.81 -5.57 15.00
N LYS A 296 -9.95 -5.58 15.69
CA LYS A 296 -11.26 -5.62 15.04
C LYS A 296 -11.49 -4.38 14.17
N GLU A 297 -11.15 -3.20 14.67
CA GLU A 297 -11.24 -1.95 13.88
C GLU A 297 -10.32 -2.00 12.66
N LEU A 298 -9.05 -2.40 12.83
CA LEU A 298 -8.09 -2.56 11.74
C LEU A 298 -8.63 -3.44 10.60
N LEU A 299 -9.35 -4.52 10.92
CA LEU A 299 -9.86 -5.50 9.95
C LEU A 299 -11.33 -5.27 9.55
N THR A 300 -11.96 -4.18 10.00
CA THR A 300 -13.34 -3.86 9.62
C THR A 300 -13.37 -3.09 8.31
N VAL A 301 -13.90 -3.73 7.27
CA VAL A 301 -14.22 -3.07 5.99
C VAL A 301 -15.62 -2.46 6.10
N PRO A 302 -15.82 -1.17 5.80
CA PRO A 302 -17.13 -0.53 5.84
C PRO A 302 -18.07 -1.15 4.78
N ARG A 303 -19.38 -1.18 5.06
CA ARG A 303 -20.38 -1.73 4.14
C ARG A 303 -20.97 -0.63 3.27
N VAL A 304 -20.14 -0.04 2.43
CA VAL A 304 -20.51 1.07 1.54
C VAL A 304 -20.03 0.80 0.13
N PRO A 305 -20.60 1.44 -0.90
CA PRO A 305 -20.10 1.36 -2.25
C PRO A 305 -18.67 1.92 -2.35
N TYR A 306 -17.89 1.40 -3.29
CA TYR A 306 -16.63 1.99 -3.71
C TYR A 306 -16.87 2.98 -4.86
N LEU A 307 -16.39 4.21 -4.75
CA LEU A 307 -16.58 5.25 -5.76
C LEU A 307 -15.93 4.83 -7.09
N GLY A 308 -16.73 4.79 -8.17
CA GLY A 308 -16.29 4.28 -9.47
C GLY A 308 -16.00 2.78 -9.47
N GLY A 309 -16.45 2.05 -8.46
CA GLY A 309 -16.24 0.62 -8.31
C GLY A 309 -16.97 -0.21 -9.38
N SER A 310 -16.40 -1.36 -9.70
CA SER A 310 -16.90 -2.32 -10.68
C SER A 310 -16.82 -3.75 -10.15
N GLU A 311 -17.45 -4.69 -10.84
CA GLU A 311 -17.35 -6.13 -10.53
C GLU A 311 -15.91 -6.69 -10.65
N LYS A 312 -15.00 -5.95 -11.31
CA LYS A 312 -13.59 -6.32 -11.49
C LYS A 312 -12.71 -5.93 -10.30
N ASP A 313 -13.21 -5.10 -9.37
CA ASP A 313 -12.48 -4.70 -8.18
C ASP A 313 -12.44 -5.82 -7.12
N PRO A 314 -11.47 -5.80 -6.20
CA PRO A 314 -11.42 -6.74 -5.09
C PRO A 314 -12.71 -6.77 -4.25
N GLY A 315 -13.46 -5.68 -4.19
CA GLY A 315 -14.74 -5.52 -3.51
C GLY A 315 -15.95 -5.71 -4.41
N GLN A 316 -15.78 -5.95 -5.70
CA GLN A 316 -16.87 -6.10 -6.68
C GLN A 316 -17.86 -4.92 -6.63
N GLY A 317 -17.33 -3.70 -6.68
CA GLY A 317 -18.09 -2.47 -6.56
C GLY A 317 -18.35 -1.98 -5.14
N TRP A 318 -18.02 -2.77 -4.13
CA TRP A 318 -18.10 -2.43 -2.72
C TRP A 318 -16.74 -2.08 -2.13
N ALA A 319 -16.75 -1.44 -0.96
CA ALA A 319 -15.56 -1.16 -0.20
C ALA A 319 -14.75 -2.43 0.10
N TYR A 320 -13.43 -2.32 0.03
CA TYR A 320 -12.50 -3.40 0.32
C TYR A 320 -11.27 -2.95 1.13
N TYR A 321 -11.17 -1.65 1.41
CA TYR A 321 -10.19 -1.11 2.36
C TYR A 321 -10.76 -1.07 3.77
N SER A 322 -9.93 -1.39 4.73
CA SER A 322 -10.12 -1.15 6.15
C SER A 322 -9.14 -0.06 6.63
N ALA A 323 -8.86 0.02 7.91
CA ALA A 323 -7.90 0.99 8.44
C ALA A 323 -6.45 0.64 7.98
N GLY A 324 -6.03 1.22 6.86
CA GLY A 324 -4.68 1.07 6.30
C GLY A 324 -4.38 -0.27 5.62
N LEU A 325 -5.34 -1.16 5.51
CA LEU A 325 -5.22 -2.44 4.80
C LEU A 325 -6.28 -2.56 3.72
N MET A 326 -6.05 -3.47 2.78
CA MET A 326 -7.05 -3.94 1.83
C MET A 326 -7.32 -5.42 2.06
N ARG A 327 -8.58 -5.85 1.83
CA ARG A 327 -8.99 -7.24 1.77
C ARG A 327 -9.18 -7.64 0.31
N ALA A 328 -8.57 -8.73 -0.08
CA ALA A 328 -8.79 -9.31 -1.41
C ALA A 328 -9.11 -10.80 -1.28
N THR A 329 -9.84 -11.32 -2.26
CA THR A 329 -10.14 -12.75 -2.37
C THR A 329 -9.47 -13.29 -3.62
N ILE A 330 -8.57 -14.25 -3.46
CA ILE A 330 -7.95 -14.96 -4.56
C ILE A 330 -8.84 -16.15 -4.89
N PRO A 331 -9.38 -16.24 -6.12
CA PRO A 331 -10.20 -17.37 -6.54
C PRO A 331 -9.44 -18.69 -6.38
N GLY A 332 -10.11 -19.69 -5.85
CA GLY A 332 -9.57 -21.04 -5.79
C GLY A 332 -9.40 -21.66 -7.18
N ARG A 333 -8.43 -22.55 -7.32
CA ARG A 333 -8.15 -23.31 -8.55
C ARG A 333 -8.01 -24.79 -8.22
N ASP A 334 -8.24 -25.65 -9.19
CA ASP A 334 -8.00 -27.11 -9.10
C ASP A 334 -8.66 -27.75 -7.84
N GLY A 335 -9.88 -27.32 -7.52
CA GLY A 335 -10.64 -27.83 -6.36
C GLY A 335 -10.30 -27.19 -5.02
N HIS A 336 -9.35 -26.26 -4.96
CA HIS A 336 -9.06 -25.50 -3.73
C HIS A 336 -10.07 -24.36 -3.52
N PRO A 337 -10.44 -24.05 -2.27
CA PRO A 337 -11.33 -22.92 -1.96
C PRO A 337 -10.64 -21.59 -2.24
N SER A 338 -11.46 -20.53 -2.40
CA SER A 338 -10.96 -19.15 -2.47
C SER A 338 -10.23 -18.76 -1.19
N ILE A 339 -9.16 -17.99 -1.32
CA ILE A 339 -8.29 -17.56 -0.23
C ILE A 339 -8.49 -16.06 0.02
N THR A 340 -8.88 -15.70 1.24
CA THR A 340 -8.88 -14.29 1.66
C THR A 340 -7.49 -13.88 2.10
N ILE A 341 -7.01 -12.77 1.58
CA ILE A 341 -5.75 -12.14 1.98
C ILE A 341 -6.00 -10.71 2.44
N TRP A 342 -5.15 -10.26 3.33
CA TRP A 342 -5.08 -8.89 3.82
C TRP A 342 -3.71 -8.32 3.55
N GLY A 343 -3.65 -7.05 3.16
CA GLY A 343 -2.36 -6.43 2.91
C GLY A 343 -2.48 -5.01 2.42
N LYS A 344 -1.40 -4.50 1.87
CA LYS A 344 -1.35 -3.16 1.27
C LYS A 344 -0.33 -3.15 0.14
N THR A 345 -0.68 -2.48 -0.94
CA THR A 345 0.24 -2.12 -2.02
C THR A 345 0.80 -0.72 -1.79
N GLY A 346 2.01 -0.48 -2.26
CA GLY A 346 2.66 0.81 -2.27
C GLY A 346 3.25 1.15 -3.64
N SER A 347 3.37 2.43 -3.91
CA SER A 347 4.09 2.93 -5.08
C SER A 347 4.60 4.32 -4.81
N THR A 348 5.83 4.59 -5.25
CA THR A 348 6.45 5.89 -5.33
C THR A 348 7.33 5.93 -6.58
N TYR A 349 8.04 7.02 -6.85
CA TYR A 349 8.88 7.10 -8.04
C TYR A 349 9.97 6.03 -8.00
N GLY A 350 9.98 5.17 -9.03
CA GLY A 350 10.95 4.09 -9.19
C GLY A 350 10.74 2.84 -8.33
N TYR A 351 9.68 2.80 -7.51
CA TYR A 351 9.39 1.65 -6.62
C TYR A 351 7.89 1.32 -6.61
N THR A 352 7.59 0.04 -6.70
CA THR A 352 6.26 -0.54 -6.43
C THR A 352 6.44 -1.72 -5.51
N ASP A 353 5.68 -1.78 -4.43
CA ASP A 353 5.80 -2.78 -3.39
C ASP A 353 4.44 -3.28 -2.91
N GLY A 354 4.49 -4.32 -2.10
CA GLY A 354 3.29 -4.83 -1.43
C GLY A 354 3.63 -5.84 -0.34
N MET A 355 2.77 -5.90 0.64
CA MET A 355 2.79 -6.89 1.70
C MET A 355 1.40 -7.49 1.90
N PHE A 356 1.29 -8.81 1.92
CA PHE A 356 0.04 -9.55 2.05
C PHE A 356 0.18 -10.76 2.96
N THR A 357 -0.92 -11.13 3.63
CA THR A 357 -0.98 -12.30 4.49
C THR A 357 -2.35 -12.96 4.46
N THR A 358 -2.39 -14.29 4.65
CA THR A 358 -3.63 -14.96 5.10
C THR A 358 -3.95 -14.55 6.54
N PRO A 359 -5.23 -14.49 6.97
CA PRO A 359 -5.61 -14.07 8.32
C PRO A 359 -4.92 -14.89 9.44
N ASP A 360 -4.62 -16.15 9.19
CA ASP A 360 -3.97 -17.10 10.08
C ASP A 360 -2.45 -17.10 10.00
N LEU A 361 -1.85 -16.22 9.19
CA LEU A 361 -0.40 -16.10 8.96
C LEU A 361 0.25 -17.36 8.36
N ARG A 362 -0.53 -18.28 7.80
CA ARG A 362 0.03 -19.49 7.19
C ARG A 362 0.87 -19.19 5.97
N ARG A 363 0.55 -18.11 5.24
CA ARG A 363 1.35 -17.61 4.12
C ARG A 363 1.34 -16.10 4.09
N ARG A 364 2.53 -15.52 3.95
CA ARG A 364 2.76 -14.09 3.80
C ARG A 364 3.63 -13.87 2.58
N LEU A 365 3.35 -12.79 1.86
CA LEU A 365 4.06 -12.33 0.69
C LEU A 365 4.51 -10.89 0.92
N VAL A 366 5.77 -10.60 0.66
CA VAL A 366 6.28 -9.23 0.52
C VAL A 366 7.06 -9.15 -0.78
N TYR A 367 6.82 -8.13 -1.56
CA TYR A 367 7.53 -7.92 -2.82
C TYR A 367 7.85 -6.44 -3.03
N CYS A 368 8.89 -6.18 -3.82
CA CYS A 368 9.18 -4.89 -4.42
C CYS A 368 9.68 -5.11 -5.84
N PHE A 369 9.34 -4.20 -6.74
CA PHE A 369 9.97 -4.11 -8.06
C PHE A 369 10.18 -2.65 -8.46
N ASN A 370 11.10 -2.43 -9.40
CA ASN A 370 11.52 -1.12 -9.88
C ASN A 370 10.98 -0.90 -11.30
N PRO A 371 9.77 -0.26 -11.46
CA PRO A 371 9.19 -0.01 -12.76
C PRO A 371 9.99 1.05 -13.52
N VAL A 372 10.16 0.87 -14.83
CA VAL A 372 10.82 1.84 -15.71
C VAL A 372 9.85 2.88 -16.29
N THR A 373 8.55 2.63 -16.21
CA THR A 373 7.50 3.53 -16.70
C THR A 373 6.90 4.29 -15.52
N GLY A 374 7.14 5.57 -15.45
CA GLY A 374 6.53 6.65 -14.67
C GLY A 374 5.74 6.37 -13.38
N GLY A 375 6.10 5.37 -12.58
CA GLY A 375 5.45 5.09 -11.30
C GLY A 375 4.04 4.48 -11.40
N GLY A 376 3.68 3.93 -12.56
CA GLY A 376 2.44 3.15 -12.71
C GLY A 376 2.57 1.81 -11.98
N ASN A 377 1.57 1.47 -11.17
CA ASN A 377 1.42 0.10 -10.67
C ASN A 377 1.30 -0.85 -11.86
N ASP A 378 2.31 -1.68 -12.11
CA ASP A 378 2.17 -2.79 -13.04
C ASP A 378 1.26 -3.86 -12.39
N MET A 379 -0.04 -3.65 -12.52
CA MET A 379 -1.05 -4.54 -11.92
C MET A 379 -0.99 -5.95 -12.48
N VAL A 380 -0.52 -6.10 -13.70
CA VAL A 380 -0.33 -7.44 -14.30
C VAL A 380 0.75 -8.17 -13.51
N LEU A 381 1.90 -7.54 -13.27
CA LEU A 381 2.99 -8.13 -12.49
C LEU A 381 2.57 -8.36 -11.02
N VAL A 382 1.90 -7.38 -10.41
CA VAL A 382 1.36 -7.52 -9.04
C VAL A 382 0.45 -8.74 -8.94
N ASN A 383 -0.52 -8.88 -9.85
CA ASN A 383 -1.46 -10.00 -9.84
C ASN A 383 -0.76 -11.35 -10.10
N GLN A 384 0.24 -11.39 -10.97
CA GLN A 384 1.05 -12.60 -11.23
C GLN A 384 1.81 -13.03 -9.97
N ILE A 385 2.47 -12.09 -9.27
CA ILE A 385 3.21 -12.38 -8.03
C ILE A 385 2.25 -12.85 -6.92
N ILE A 386 1.12 -12.16 -6.72
CA ILE A 386 0.12 -12.54 -5.71
C ILE A 386 -0.46 -13.92 -6.03
N THR A 387 -0.85 -14.17 -7.29
CA THR A 387 -1.40 -15.47 -7.71
C THR A 387 -0.37 -16.58 -7.50
N ALA A 388 0.88 -16.37 -7.93
CA ALA A 388 1.95 -17.36 -7.74
C ALA A 388 2.22 -17.67 -6.26
N ALA A 389 2.01 -16.70 -5.38
CA ALA A 389 2.22 -16.89 -3.95
C ALA A 389 1.06 -17.60 -3.25
N PHE A 390 -0.19 -17.33 -3.63
CA PHE A 390 -1.37 -17.80 -2.90
C PHE A 390 -2.18 -18.88 -3.63
N ALA A 391 -2.13 -18.94 -4.96
CA ALA A 391 -2.84 -19.92 -5.80
C ALA A 391 -1.95 -20.34 -6.98
N PRO A 392 -0.80 -20.98 -6.71
CA PRO A 392 0.20 -21.36 -7.74
C PRO A 392 -0.30 -22.40 -8.73
#